data_ebf66186ba549088e12dbeacd87e58f4
#
_entry.id   ebf66186ba549088e12dbeacd87e58f4
#
_cell.length_a   1.000
_cell.length_b   1.000
_cell.length_c   1.000
_cell.angle_alpha   90.00
_cell.angle_beta   90.00
_cell.angle_gamma   90.00
#
_symmetry.space_group_name_H-M   'P 1'
#
loop_
_entity.id
_entity.type
_entity.pdbx_description
1 polymer ?
#
loop_
_entity_poly.entity_id
_entity_poly.type
_entity_poly.pdbx_seq_one_letter_code
_entity_poly.pdbx_strand_id
1 'polypeptide(L)'
;AGNITGPIFTAGAIAGQVQSAEAAREAALQTYELTVLNALREVNDALIASQKSLLSYEALARRVESLREYARLSYLKFENGAASYLEVLYANNLLFDSELIAVQAQARTFTNLIDIYKAMGGGWVGEAVGMAPTPDEVMSGN
;
A
#
# COMPACT_ATOMS: atom_id res chain seq x y z
N ALA A 1 -39.43 -28.33 44.68
CA ALA A 1 -39.35 -29.51 43.81
C ALA A 1 -38.76 -29.09 42.48
N GLY A 2 -37.51 -29.47 42.21
CA GLY A 2 -36.83 -29.19 40.95
C GLY A 2 -37.25 -30.24 39.91
N ASN A 3 -37.82 -29.79 38.80
CA ASN A 3 -38.14 -30.65 37.65
C ASN A 3 -36.88 -30.79 36.76
N ILE A 4 -36.26 -31.95 36.76
CA ILE A 4 -35.18 -32.30 35.81
C ILE A 4 -35.86 -32.96 34.62
N THR A 5 -36.15 -32.23 33.55
CA THR A 5 -36.61 -32.75 32.27
C THR A 5 -35.45 -32.70 31.28
N GLY A 6 -34.87 -33.88 30.98
CA GLY A 6 -33.89 -34.04 29.90
C GLY A 6 -34.42 -35.04 28.85
N PRO A 7 -34.01 -34.92 27.56
CA PRO A 7 -34.43 -35.87 26.53
C PRO A 7 -33.80 -37.24 26.79
N ILE A 8 -34.63 -38.26 27.02
CA ILE A 8 -34.16 -39.64 27.32
C ILE A 8 -33.81 -40.39 26.02
N PHE A 9 -34.44 -40.03 24.91
CA PHE A 9 -34.19 -40.63 23.59
C PHE A 9 -34.36 -39.60 22.50
N THR A 10 -33.32 -39.34 21.73
CA THR A 10 -33.28 -38.28 20.67
C THR A 10 -33.07 -38.87 19.26
N ALA A 11 -33.18 -40.18 19.06
CA ALA A 11 -33.01 -40.83 17.75
C ALA A 11 -31.76 -40.38 16.98
N GLY A 12 -30.64 -40.12 17.67
CA GLY A 12 -29.38 -39.70 17.05
C GLY A 12 -29.24 -38.15 16.83
N ALA A 13 -30.26 -37.36 17.21
CA ALA A 13 -30.21 -35.89 17.00
C ALA A 13 -29.05 -35.24 17.76
N ILE A 14 -28.75 -35.64 18.99
CA ILE A 14 -27.63 -35.14 19.80
C ILE A 14 -26.29 -35.51 19.13
N ALA A 15 -26.15 -36.77 18.68
CA ALA A 15 -24.94 -37.21 17.99
C ALA A 15 -24.71 -36.43 16.69
N GLY A 16 -25.78 -36.18 15.93
CA GLY A 16 -25.72 -35.34 14.73
C GLY A 16 -25.34 -33.87 15.01
N GLN A 17 -25.84 -33.31 16.13
CA GLN A 17 -25.48 -31.95 16.56
C GLN A 17 -24.00 -31.88 16.97
N VAL A 18 -23.48 -32.89 17.69
CA VAL A 18 -22.06 -32.93 18.07
C VAL A 18 -21.18 -33.02 16.81
N GLN A 19 -21.49 -33.92 15.86
CA GLN A 19 -20.77 -34.03 14.60
C GLN A 19 -20.82 -32.71 13.77
N SER A 20 -21.97 -32.08 13.74
CA SER A 20 -22.11 -30.75 13.08
C SER A 20 -21.27 -29.68 13.76
N ALA A 21 -21.21 -29.66 15.10
CA ALA A 21 -20.38 -28.69 15.85
C ALA A 21 -18.88 -28.99 15.67
N GLU A 22 -18.47 -30.24 15.58
CA GLU A 22 -17.08 -30.62 15.28
C GLU A 22 -16.67 -30.21 13.87
N ALA A 23 -17.53 -30.40 12.87
CA ALA A 23 -17.31 -29.96 11.51
C ALA A 23 -17.24 -28.40 11.40
N ALA A 24 -18.11 -27.71 12.15
CA ALA A 24 -18.09 -26.25 12.22
C ALA A 24 -16.81 -25.71 12.87
N ARG A 25 -16.31 -26.38 13.91
CA ARG A 25 -15.01 -26.05 14.53
C ARG A 25 -13.86 -26.22 13.54
N GLU A 26 -13.84 -27.34 12.82
CA GLU A 26 -12.80 -27.57 11.80
C GLU A 26 -12.83 -26.51 10.68
N ALA A 27 -14.04 -26.17 10.18
CA ALA A 27 -14.22 -25.11 9.19
C ALA A 27 -13.76 -23.75 9.72
N ALA A 28 -14.01 -23.44 11.00
CA ALA A 28 -13.54 -22.21 11.62
C ALA A 28 -12.01 -22.16 11.73
N LEU A 29 -11.36 -23.29 12.03
CA LEU A 29 -9.90 -23.38 12.05
C LEU A 29 -9.29 -23.11 10.66
N GLN A 30 -9.82 -23.75 9.63
CA GLN A 30 -9.38 -23.54 8.24
C GLN A 30 -9.59 -22.07 7.80
N THR A 31 -10.71 -21.47 8.20
CA THR A 31 -10.99 -20.06 7.92
C THR A 31 -9.99 -19.14 8.62
N TYR A 32 -9.62 -19.44 9.86
CA TYR A 32 -8.60 -18.70 10.59
C TYR A 32 -7.23 -18.78 9.89
N GLU A 33 -6.79 -19.97 9.53
CA GLU A 33 -5.52 -20.18 8.81
C GLU A 33 -5.50 -19.41 7.49
N LEU A 34 -6.58 -19.47 6.71
CA LEU A 34 -6.72 -18.73 5.47
C LEU A 34 -6.66 -17.21 5.70
N THR A 35 -7.28 -16.72 6.77
CA THR A 35 -7.27 -15.29 7.12
C THR A 35 -5.85 -14.82 7.46
N VAL A 36 -5.11 -15.61 8.25
CA VAL A 36 -3.70 -15.30 8.57
C VAL A 36 -2.83 -15.26 7.31
N LEU A 37 -2.97 -16.26 6.43
CA LEU A 37 -2.22 -16.31 5.17
C LEU A 37 -2.54 -15.12 4.25
N ASN A 38 -3.81 -14.72 4.17
CA ASN A 38 -4.23 -13.55 3.40
C ASN A 38 -3.66 -12.26 3.98
N ALA A 39 -3.69 -12.08 5.30
CA ALA A 39 -3.11 -10.91 5.95
C ALA A 39 -1.59 -10.80 5.69
N LEU A 40 -0.86 -11.91 5.79
CA LEU A 40 0.58 -11.93 5.48
C LEU A 40 0.86 -11.60 4.00
N ARG A 41 0.03 -12.11 3.09
CA ARG A 41 0.13 -11.79 1.67
C ARG A 41 -0.13 -10.31 1.41
N GLU A 42 -1.18 -9.73 2.00
CA GLU A 42 -1.50 -8.30 1.86
C GLU A 42 -0.36 -7.40 2.30
N VAL A 43 0.27 -7.68 3.45
CA VAL A 43 1.45 -6.94 3.93
C VAL A 43 2.61 -7.07 2.94
N ASN A 44 2.91 -8.28 2.48
CA ASN A 44 4.00 -8.51 1.55
C ASN A 44 3.77 -7.81 0.19
N ASP A 45 2.54 -7.89 -0.33
CA ASP A 45 2.16 -7.22 -1.58
C ASP A 45 2.26 -5.68 -1.45
N ALA A 46 1.81 -5.12 -0.32
CA ALA A 46 1.92 -3.69 -0.04
C ALA A 46 3.37 -3.22 0.05
N LEU A 47 4.26 -3.99 0.69
CA LEU A 47 5.70 -3.69 0.76
C LEU A 47 6.35 -3.70 -0.62
N ILE A 48 6.08 -4.73 -1.42
CA ILE A 48 6.60 -4.85 -2.78
C ILE A 48 6.08 -3.72 -3.67
N ALA A 49 4.78 -3.39 -3.57
CA ALA A 49 4.17 -2.30 -4.34
C ALA A 49 4.81 -0.95 -3.99
N SER A 50 5.05 -0.68 -2.72
CA SER A 50 5.72 0.54 -2.25
C SER A 50 7.14 0.65 -2.82
N GLN A 51 7.95 -0.41 -2.71
CA GLN A 51 9.31 -0.41 -3.22
C GLN A 51 9.34 -0.19 -4.75
N LYS A 52 8.47 -0.89 -5.50
CA LYS A 52 8.40 -0.76 -6.96
C LYS A 52 7.90 0.61 -7.39
N SER A 53 6.96 1.21 -6.67
CA SER A 53 6.46 2.55 -6.99
C SER A 53 7.53 3.62 -6.79
N LEU A 54 8.36 3.50 -5.75
CA LEU A 54 9.48 4.41 -5.52
C LEU A 54 10.51 4.32 -6.66
N LEU A 55 10.94 3.11 -7.04
CA LEU A 55 11.86 2.90 -8.16
C LEU A 55 11.30 3.44 -9.49
N SER A 56 10.00 3.27 -9.72
CA SER A 56 9.30 3.80 -10.89
C SER A 56 9.31 5.32 -10.89
N TYR A 57 8.99 5.96 -9.75
CA TYR A 57 9.04 7.41 -9.62
C TYR A 57 10.45 7.96 -9.88
N GLU A 58 11.50 7.36 -9.32
CA GLU A 58 12.88 7.77 -9.55
C GLU A 58 13.28 7.69 -11.03
N ALA A 59 12.86 6.63 -11.74
CA ALA A 59 13.11 6.50 -13.16
C ALA A 59 12.40 7.58 -13.99
N LEU A 60 11.15 7.89 -13.63
CA LEU A 60 10.37 8.96 -14.27
C LEU A 60 10.94 10.35 -13.96
N ALA A 61 11.42 10.59 -12.75
CA ALA A 61 12.08 11.84 -12.38
C ALA A 61 13.35 12.07 -13.22
N ARG A 62 14.18 11.03 -13.42
CA ARG A 62 15.35 11.10 -14.33
C ARG A 62 14.95 11.38 -15.78
N ARG A 63 13.85 10.80 -16.25
CA ARG A 63 13.29 11.06 -17.57
C ARG A 63 12.87 12.54 -17.71
N VAL A 64 12.21 13.10 -16.73
CA VAL A 64 11.82 14.53 -16.71
C VAL A 64 13.05 15.42 -16.82
N GLU A 65 14.12 15.13 -16.07
CA GLU A 65 15.35 15.91 -16.11
C GLU A 65 15.99 15.88 -17.50
N SER A 66 16.04 14.70 -18.14
CA SER A 66 16.55 14.56 -19.50
C SER A 66 15.71 15.33 -20.54
N LEU A 67 14.39 15.32 -20.39
CA LEU A 67 13.49 16.05 -21.29
C LEU A 67 13.52 17.56 -21.04
N ARG A 68 13.76 18.00 -19.81
CA ARG A 68 13.99 19.42 -19.48
C ARG A 68 15.23 19.95 -20.18
N GLU A 69 16.31 19.16 -20.15
CA GLU A 69 17.52 19.52 -20.87
C GLU A 69 17.32 19.49 -22.41
N TYR A 70 16.56 18.52 -22.92
CA TYR A 70 16.19 18.49 -24.34
C TYR A 70 15.39 19.73 -24.75
N ALA A 71 14.40 20.14 -23.99
CA ALA A 71 13.60 21.34 -24.24
C ALA A 71 14.50 22.61 -24.22
N ARG A 72 15.41 22.72 -23.25
CA ARG A 72 16.37 23.81 -23.16
C ARG A 72 17.29 23.88 -24.39
N LEU A 73 17.83 22.76 -24.82
CA LEU A 73 18.71 22.69 -25.99
C LEU A 73 17.96 22.96 -27.29
N SER A 74 16.72 22.50 -27.43
CA SER A 74 15.87 22.80 -28.59
C SER A 74 15.58 24.30 -28.69
N TYR A 75 15.34 24.98 -27.58
CA TYR A 75 15.17 26.40 -27.54
C TYR A 75 16.46 27.17 -27.96
N LEU A 76 17.63 26.76 -27.45
CA LEU A 76 18.91 27.36 -27.84
C LEU A 76 19.22 27.16 -29.33
N LYS A 77 18.90 26.02 -29.91
CA LYS A 77 19.05 25.78 -31.35
C LYS A 77 18.13 26.67 -32.15
N PHE A 78 16.89 26.90 -31.70
CA PHE A 78 15.95 27.79 -32.33
C PHE A 78 16.49 29.26 -32.32
N GLU A 79 16.95 29.75 -31.17
CA GLU A 79 17.53 31.09 -31.05
C GLU A 79 18.74 31.32 -32.00
N ASN A 80 19.52 30.29 -32.23
CA ASN A 80 20.66 30.33 -33.14
C ASN A 80 20.29 30.01 -34.60
N GLY A 81 19.00 29.86 -34.92
CA GLY A 81 18.52 29.58 -36.27
C GLY A 81 18.79 28.17 -36.77
N ALA A 82 19.20 27.23 -35.87
CA ALA A 82 19.58 25.87 -36.23
C ALA A 82 18.40 24.90 -36.10
N ALA A 83 17.25 25.31 -35.57
CA ALA A 83 16.03 24.50 -35.45
C ALA A 83 14.78 25.32 -35.69
N SER A 84 13.67 24.66 -36.02
CA SER A 84 12.36 25.30 -36.15
C SER A 84 11.70 25.46 -34.79
N TYR A 85 10.79 26.44 -34.67
CA TYR A 85 9.97 26.58 -33.46
C TYR A 85 9.07 25.38 -33.18
N LEU A 86 8.73 24.58 -34.21
CA LEU A 86 8.00 23.35 -34.08
C LEU A 86 8.77 22.31 -33.23
N GLU A 87 10.11 22.26 -33.36
CA GLU A 87 10.94 21.39 -32.50
C GLU A 87 10.87 21.80 -31.04
N VAL A 88 10.85 23.10 -30.76
CA VAL A 88 10.69 23.64 -29.39
C VAL A 88 9.34 23.25 -28.80
N LEU A 89 8.25 23.39 -29.58
CA LEU A 89 6.91 23.00 -29.15
C LEU A 89 6.82 21.50 -28.88
N TYR A 90 7.41 20.69 -29.76
CA TYR A 90 7.44 19.23 -29.56
C TYR A 90 8.20 18.84 -28.30
N ALA A 91 9.36 19.44 -28.06
CA ALA A 91 10.16 19.18 -26.86
C ALA A 91 9.41 19.56 -25.57
N ASN A 92 8.72 20.72 -25.57
CA ASN A 92 7.91 21.16 -24.44
C ASN A 92 6.70 20.26 -24.19
N ASN A 93 6.03 19.77 -25.23
CA ASN A 93 4.93 18.81 -25.06
C ASN A 93 5.40 17.50 -24.44
N LEU A 94 6.56 16.95 -24.90
CA LEU A 94 7.14 15.74 -24.30
C LEU A 94 7.53 15.94 -22.84
N LEU A 95 8.07 17.11 -22.50
CA LEU A 95 8.39 17.47 -21.12
C LEU A 95 7.14 17.52 -20.26
N PHE A 96 6.10 18.25 -20.71
CA PHE A 96 4.85 18.38 -19.99
C PHE A 96 4.17 17.04 -19.72
N ASP A 97 4.07 16.17 -20.73
CA ASP A 97 3.52 14.82 -20.58
C ASP A 97 4.31 13.98 -19.57
N SER A 98 5.64 14.10 -19.62
CA SER A 98 6.50 13.38 -18.69
C SER A 98 6.40 13.89 -17.25
N GLU A 99 6.27 15.19 -17.06
CA GLU A 99 6.05 15.81 -15.74
C GLU A 99 4.70 15.36 -15.15
N LEU A 100 3.65 15.31 -15.96
CA LEU A 100 2.34 14.83 -15.52
C LEU A 100 2.41 13.36 -15.05
N ILE A 101 3.09 12.50 -15.82
CA ILE A 101 3.27 11.07 -15.46
C ILE A 101 4.11 10.95 -14.17
N ALA A 102 5.15 11.78 -14.02
CA ALA A 102 5.99 11.76 -12.81
C ALA A 102 5.22 12.17 -11.55
N VAL A 103 4.36 13.20 -11.63
CA VAL A 103 3.48 13.61 -10.53
C VAL A 103 2.49 12.52 -10.16
N GLN A 104 1.90 11.82 -11.14
CA GLN A 104 1.02 10.69 -10.88
C GLN A 104 1.76 9.53 -10.22
N ALA A 105 3.01 9.25 -10.64
CA ALA A 105 3.83 8.22 -10.01
C ALA A 105 4.20 8.60 -8.56
N GLN A 106 4.49 9.87 -8.30
CA GLN A 106 4.73 10.39 -6.95
C GLN A 106 3.49 10.21 -6.06
N ALA A 107 2.30 10.55 -6.54
CA ALA A 107 1.05 10.33 -5.81
C ALA A 107 0.85 8.86 -5.45
N ARG A 108 1.20 7.92 -6.35
CA ARG A 108 1.15 6.47 -6.08
C ARG A 108 2.09 6.03 -4.97
N THR A 109 3.26 6.65 -4.80
CA THR A 109 4.17 6.31 -3.69
C THR A 109 3.52 6.61 -2.34
N PHE A 110 2.81 7.74 -2.22
CA PHE A 110 2.06 8.08 -1.01
C PHE A 110 0.88 7.14 -0.76
N THR A 111 0.13 6.80 -1.82
CA THR A 111 -0.99 5.84 -1.69
C THR A 111 -0.50 4.48 -1.20
N ASN A 112 0.59 3.95 -1.79
CA ASN A 112 1.17 2.67 -1.38
C ASN A 112 1.70 2.71 0.06
N LEU A 113 2.20 3.85 0.54
CA LEU A 113 2.59 4.01 1.93
C LEU A 113 1.38 3.90 2.88
N ILE A 114 0.26 4.50 2.49
CA ILE A 114 -1.01 4.39 3.23
C ILE A 114 -1.51 2.93 3.22
N ASP A 115 -1.34 2.21 2.11
CA ASP A 115 -1.77 0.81 2.01
C ASP A 115 -0.91 -0.11 2.91
N ILE A 116 0.40 0.14 3.04
CA ILE A 116 1.24 -0.53 4.04
C ILE A 116 0.67 -0.28 5.45
N TYR A 117 0.40 0.99 5.78
CA TYR A 117 -0.15 1.35 7.08
C TYR A 117 -1.45 0.63 7.39
N LYS A 118 -2.37 0.53 6.40
CA LYS A 118 -3.62 -0.23 6.54
C LYS A 118 -3.39 -1.73 6.70
N ALA A 119 -2.51 -2.32 5.88
CA ALA A 119 -2.20 -3.75 5.92
C ALA A 119 -1.57 -4.16 7.25
N MET A 120 -0.85 -3.26 7.92
CA MET A 120 -0.28 -3.46 9.26
C MET A 120 -1.28 -3.21 10.40
N GLY A 121 -2.56 -2.98 10.11
CA GLY A 121 -3.63 -2.81 11.09
C GLY A 121 -3.91 -1.38 11.54
N GLY A 122 -3.20 -0.38 11.03
CA GLY A 122 -3.52 1.06 11.13
C GLY A 122 -3.51 1.72 12.52
N GLY A 123 -3.61 0.95 13.61
CA GLY A 123 -3.79 1.48 14.96
C GLY A 123 -2.51 1.77 15.75
N TRP A 124 -1.40 1.20 15.33
CA TRP A 124 -0.13 1.21 16.09
C TRP A 124 0.57 2.58 16.14
N VAL A 125 0.25 3.50 15.24
CA VAL A 125 0.88 4.85 15.23
C VAL A 125 0.48 5.66 16.46
N GLY A 126 -0.76 5.52 16.96
CA GLY A 126 -1.20 6.18 18.20
C GLY A 126 -0.40 5.70 19.41
N GLU A 127 -0.11 4.41 19.51
CA GLU A 127 0.73 3.83 20.55
C GLU A 127 2.21 4.21 20.37
N ALA A 128 2.72 4.19 19.14
CA ALA A 128 4.10 4.57 18.83
C ALA A 128 4.39 6.05 19.13
N VAL A 129 3.43 6.95 18.84
CA VAL A 129 3.55 8.37 19.20
C VAL A 129 3.52 8.57 20.71
N GLY A 130 2.74 7.77 21.46
CA GLY A 130 2.72 7.79 22.93
C GLY A 130 3.97 7.19 23.56
N MET A 131 4.75 6.37 22.85
CA MET A 131 6.03 5.79 23.28
C MET A 131 7.24 6.60 22.81
N ALA A 132 7.05 7.53 21.87
CA ALA A 132 8.14 8.40 21.42
C ALA A 132 8.53 9.37 22.53
N PRO A 133 9.84 9.52 22.84
CA PRO A 133 10.29 10.49 23.84
C PRO A 133 9.84 11.90 23.44
N THR A 134 9.33 12.64 24.39
CA THR A 134 8.92 14.03 24.16
C THR A 134 10.14 14.89 23.82
N PRO A 135 9.97 15.98 23.03
CA PRO A 135 11.08 16.88 22.72
C PRO A 135 11.86 17.35 23.96
N ASP A 136 11.19 17.46 25.12
CA ASP A 136 11.77 17.87 26.39
C ASP A 136 12.63 16.75 27.01
N GLU A 137 12.28 15.49 26.83
CA GLU A 137 13.08 14.34 27.28
C GLU A 137 14.36 14.16 26.46
N VAL A 138 14.30 14.45 25.16
CA VAL A 138 15.47 14.40 24.25
C VAL A 138 16.45 15.54 24.58
N MET A 139 15.96 16.70 25.01
CA MET A 139 16.80 17.85 25.39
C MET A 139 17.37 17.76 26.78
N SER A 140 16.81 16.99 27.71
CA SER A 140 17.27 16.82 29.09
C SER A 140 18.28 15.69 29.30
N GLY A 141 18.59 14.91 28.28
CA GLY A 141 19.47 13.73 28.31
C GLY A 141 20.94 13.99 27.95
N ASN A 142 21.46 15.20 28.21
CA ASN A 142 22.87 15.52 28.00
C ASN A 142 23.51 16.03 29.28
#